data_cbb8ab548543fdd7242563de4b243308
#
_entry.id   cbb8ab548543fdd7242563de4b243308
#
_cell.length_a   1.000
_cell.length_b   1.000
_cell.length_c   1.000
_cell.angle_alpha   90.00
_cell.angle_beta   90.00
_cell.angle_gamma   90.00
#
_symmetry.space_group_name_H-M   'P 1'
#
loop_
_entity.id
_entity.type
_entity.pdbx_description
1 polymer ?
#
loop_
_entity_poly.entity_id
_entity_poly.type
_entity_poly.pdbx_seq_one_letter_code
_entity_poly.pdbx_strand_id
1 'polypeptide(L)'
;NAMEIGQVLMWMGFPQLLIFPIVPKLTQIIKPKYLVTFGFAMFGLSCYVNTHMTIDFGGQQLILSMVLRAIGSPFIMVPLSLVAMKNISKMDTPDASTLTNVMRNLGGAFSIAIIATLLDNKTREHLAHIKESLPSVSQLGWQTLKDQQAFFIQSGSDAATAMQQAQASLLGTMQRDAAIMAYNDVFLMMTAFLALAAVLILNMRD
;
A
#
# COMPACT_ATOMS: atom_id res chain seq x y z
N ASN A 1 -3.29 -6.96 16.23
CA ASN A 1 -4.49 -6.62 17.03
C ASN A 1 -5.26 -5.46 16.39
N ALA A 2 -6.63 -5.51 16.46
CA ALA A 2 -7.48 -4.43 15.91
C ALA A 2 -7.16 -3.04 16.54
N MET A 3 -6.72 -3.03 17.80
CA MET A 3 -6.35 -1.82 18.52
C MET A 3 -5.05 -1.19 17.96
N GLU A 4 -4.09 -1.99 17.57
CA GLU A 4 -2.84 -1.52 16.94
C GLU A 4 -3.10 -0.94 15.55
N ILE A 5 -3.98 -1.58 14.77
CA ILE A 5 -4.44 -1.06 13.47
C ILE A 5 -5.13 0.28 13.66
N GLY A 6 -6.00 0.40 14.67
CA GLY A 6 -6.69 1.65 15.01
C GLY A 6 -5.72 2.78 15.39
N GLN A 7 -4.67 2.47 16.17
CA GLN A 7 -3.64 3.45 16.53
C GLN A 7 -2.86 3.95 15.31
N VAL A 8 -2.49 3.06 14.39
CA VAL A 8 -1.79 3.45 13.16
C VAL A 8 -2.70 4.30 12.27
N LEU A 9 -3.97 3.94 12.12
CA LEU A 9 -4.94 4.70 11.32
C LEU A 9 -5.25 6.08 11.91
N MET A 10 -5.15 6.26 13.23
CA MET A 10 -5.34 7.56 13.89
C MET A 10 -4.30 8.58 13.40
N TRP A 11 -3.06 8.18 13.15
CA TRP A 11 -2.02 9.05 12.61
C TRP A 11 -2.30 9.51 11.17
N MET A 12 -3.14 8.81 10.44
CA MET A 12 -3.65 9.27 9.15
C MET A 12 -4.84 10.22 9.33
N GLY A 13 -5.77 9.92 10.22
CA GLY A 13 -7.01 10.69 10.40
C GLY A 13 -6.76 12.09 10.97
N PHE A 14 -5.91 12.23 11.98
CA PHE A 14 -5.70 13.49 12.69
C PHE A 14 -5.10 14.61 11.80
N PRO A 15 -4.00 14.41 11.06
CA PRO A 15 -3.49 15.43 10.14
C PRO A 15 -4.48 15.75 9.01
N GLN A 16 -5.21 14.75 8.53
CA GLN A 16 -6.18 14.90 7.46
C GLN A 16 -7.34 15.83 7.86
N LEU A 17 -7.86 15.73 9.10
CA LEU A 17 -8.88 16.62 9.64
C LEU A 17 -8.44 18.09 9.67
N LEU A 18 -7.17 18.34 9.96
CA LEU A 18 -6.62 19.70 10.00
C LEU A 18 -6.40 20.28 8.59
N ILE A 19 -6.04 19.43 7.64
CA ILE A 19 -5.68 19.87 6.28
C ILE A 19 -6.92 20.08 5.41
N PHE A 20 -7.97 19.27 5.55
CA PHE A 20 -9.18 19.37 4.73
C PHE A 20 -9.79 20.78 4.65
N PRO A 21 -9.94 21.56 5.76
CA PRO A 21 -10.50 22.91 5.69
C PRO A 21 -9.53 23.94 5.08
N ILE A 22 -8.22 23.64 5.04
CA ILE A 22 -7.19 24.56 4.51
C ILE A 22 -7.14 24.50 2.99
N VAL A 23 -7.28 23.32 2.40
CA VAL A 23 -7.09 23.10 0.96
C VAL A 23 -8.06 23.93 0.09
N PRO A 24 -9.38 24.06 0.40
CA PRO A 24 -10.28 24.90 -0.39
C PRO A 24 -9.88 26.38 -0.40
N LYS A 25 -9.30 26.90 0.68
CA LYS A 25 -8.79 28.27 0.73
C LYS A 25 -7.55 28.42 -0.14
N LEU A 26 -6.70 27.38 -0.16
CA LEU A 26 -5.47 27.36 -0.94
C LEU A 26 -5.75 27.28 -2.44
N THR A 27 -6.83 26.61 -2.86
CA THR A 27 -7.25 26.55 -4.27
C THR A 27 -7.72 27.90 -4.84
N GLN A 28 -8.03 28.87 -3.98
CA GLN A 28 -8.37 30.23 -4.41
C GLN A 28 -7.13 31.07 -4.73
N ILE A 29 -5.98 30.72 -4.17
CA ILE A 29 -4.71 31.48 -4.29
C ILE A 29 -3.77 30.77 -5.28
N ILE A 30 -3.73 29.45 -5.26
CA ILE A 30 -2.81 28.62 -6.04
C ILE A 30 -3.61 27.84 -7.08
N LYS A 31 -3.10 27.76 -8.30
CA LYS A 31 -3.72 26.97 -9.37
C LYS A 31 -3.88 25.51 -8.96
N PRO A 32 -5.05 24.88 -9.21
CA PRO A 32 -5.33 23.49 -8.79
C PRO A 32 -4.27 22.50 -9.24
N LYS A 33 -3.66 22.67 -10.41
CA LYS A 33 -2.61 21.77 -10.92
C LYS A 33 -1.40 21.62 -9.99
N TYR A 34 -0.93 22.73 -9.39
CA TYR A 34 0.21 22.67 -8.47
C TYR A 34 -0.13 21.95 -7.17
N LEU A 35 -1.37 22.15 -6.69
CA LEU A 35 -1.85 21.48 -5.47
C LEU A 35 -1.99 19.98 -5.70
N VAL A 36 -2.56 19.56 -6.83
CA VAL A 36 -2.69 18.17 -7.21
C VAL A 36 -1.32 17.51 -7.40
N THR A 37 -0.38 18.20 -8.08
CA THR A 37 0.99 17.71 -8.24
C THR A 37 1.68 17.51 -6.89
N PHE A 38 1.54 18.45 -5.97
CA PHE A 38 2.05 18.33 -4.61
C PHE A 38 1.44 17.14 -3.88
N GLY A 39 0.12 16.95 -4.01
CA GLY A 39 -0.59 15.81 -3.43
C GLY A 39 -0.08 14.46 -3.96
N PHE A 40 0.13 14.34 -5.27
CA PHE A 40 0.70 13.14 -5.89
C PHE A 40 2.16 12.91 -5.45
N ALA A 41 2.96 13.96 -5.32
CA ALA A 41 4.33 13.85 -4.83
C ALA A 41 4.38 13.34 -3.38
N MET A 42 3.54 13.89 -2.49
CA MET A 42 3.44 13.44 -1.10
C MET A 42 2.94 11.99 -0.99
N PHE A 43 1.93 11.64 -1.80
CA PHE A 43 1.41 10.28 -1.82
C PHE A 43 2.44 9.29 -2.40
N GLY A 44 3.15 9.67 -3.46
CA GLY A 44 4.23 8.88 -4.03
C GLY A 44 5.39 8.67 -3.04
N LEU A 45 5.76 9.73 -2.30
CA LEU A 45 6.76 9.63 -1.24
C LEU A 45 6.31 8.69 -0.11
N SER A 46 5.02 8.72 0.25
CA SER A 46 4.45 7.76 1.19
C SER A 46 4.59 6.32 0.72
N CYS A 47 4.33 6.06 -0.57
CA CYS A 47 4.53 4.73 -1.15
C CYS A 47 6.01 4.34 -1.16
N TYR A 48 6.90 5.26 -1.53
CA TYR A 48 8.35 5.02 -1.56
C TYR A 48 8.90 4.63 -0.17
N VAL A 49 8.48 5.29 0.89
CA VAL A 49 8.87 4.92 2.26
C VAL A 49 8.52 3.47 2.59
N ASN A 50 7.43 2.95 2.02
CA ASN A 50 6.99 1.56 2.23
C ASN A 50 7.67 0.55 1.28
N THR A 51 8.59 0.94 0.40
CA THR A 51 9.29 0.00 -0.49
C THR A 51 10.38 -0.83 0.21
N HIS A 52 10.71 -0.49 1.46
CA HIS A 52 11.74 -1.16 2.26
C HIS A 52 11.14 -1.87 3.48
N MET A 53 9.96 -2.50 3.31
CA MET A 53 9.37 -3.30 4.37
C MET A 53 10.19 -4.57 4.62
N THR A 54 10.41 -4.89 5.91
CA THR A 54 11.07 -6.10 6.39
C THR A 54 10.12 -6.88 7.30
N ILE A 55 10.52 -8.10 7.71
CA ILE A 55 9.72 -8.94 8.61
C ILE A 55 9.44 -8.26 9.96
N ASP A 56 10.38 -7.42 10.43
CA ASP A 56 10.31 -6.68 11.69
C ASP A 56 9.62 -5.30 11.54
N PHE A 57 8.96 -5.07 10.40
CA PHE A 57 8.30 -3.79 10.13
C PHE A 57 7.09 -3.60 11.05
N GLY A 58 7.26 -2.77 12.08
CA GLY A 58 6.24 -2.51 13.10
C GLY A 58 5.37 -1.28 12.81
N GLY A 59 4.31 -1.11 13.61
CA GLY A 59 3.37 -0.01 13.48
C GLY A 59 4.01 1.38 13.52
N GLN A 60 5.10 1.56 14.26
CA GLN A 60 5.82 2.85 14.36
C GLN A 60 6.46 3.28 13.02
N GLN A 61 6.94 2.34 12.24
CA GLN A 61 7.55 2.62 10.93
C GLN A 61 6.51 3.04 9.88
N LEU A 62 5.24 2.60 10.06
CA LEU A 62 4.12 3.02 9.22
C LEU A 62 3.65 4.46 9.48
N ILE A 63 3.96 5.03 10.65
CA ILE A 63 3.47 6.37 11.03
C ILE A 63 3.89 7.43 10.00
N LEU A 64 5.15 7.44 9.61
CA LEU A 64 5.66 8.42 8.62
C LEU A 64 4.91 8.31 7.28
N SER A 65 4.73 7.10 6.80
CA SER A 65 3.99 6.82 5.57
C SER A 65 2.52 7.28 5.70
N MET A 66 1.86 7.00 6.83
CA MET A 66 0.47 7.42 7.08
C MET A 66 0.32 8.94 7.15
N VAL A 67 1.25 9.64 7.79
CA VAL A 67 1.25 11.12 7.86
C VAL A 67 1.44 11.72 6.46
N LEU A 68 2.40 11.22 5.67
CA LEU A 68 2.62 11.69 4.29
C LEU A 68 1.38 11.49 3.43
N ARG A 69 0.71 10.34 3.55
CA ARG A 69 -0.55 10.03 2.86
C ARG A 69 -1.69 10.93 3.32
N ALA A 70 -1.78 11.20 4.62
CA ALA A 70 -2.76 12.10 5.21
C ALA A 70 -2.63 13.53 4.67
N ILE A 71 -1.39 14.00 4.46
CA ILE A 71 -1.12 15.30 3.85
C ILE A 71 -1.49 15.27 2.35
N GLY A 72 -1.03 14.28 1.61
CA GLY A 72 -1.21 14.23 0.14
C GLY A 72 -2.67 14.06 -0.31
N SER A 73 -3.45 13.26 0.40
CA SER A 73 -4.81 12.89 -0.01
C SER A 73 -5.77 14.08 -0.19
N PRO A 74 -5.89 15.07 0.75
CA PRO A 74 -6.75 16.23 0.55
C PRO A 74 -6.32 17.11 -0.62
N PHE A 75 -5.01 17.24 -0.87
CA PHE A 75 -4.47 18.01 -1.99
C PHE A 75 -4.76 17.40 -3.37
N ILE A 76 -5.10 16.13 -3.43
CA ILE A 76 -5.60 15.47 -4.64
C ILE A 76 -7.12 15.63 -4.73
N MET A 77 -7.84 15.21 -3.68
CA MET A 77 -9.30 15.06 -3.72
C MET A 77 -10.02 16.39 -3.87
N VAL A 78 -9.63 17.41 -3.09
CA VAL A 78 -10.36 18.68 -3.05
C VAL A 78 -10.23 19.46 -4.37
N PRO A 79 -9.01 19.72 -4.90
CA PRO A 79 -8.88 20.46 -6.16
C PRO A 79 -9.51 19.71 -7.33
N LEU A 80 -9.37 18.37 -7.37
CA LEU A 80 -9.96 17.56 -8.44
C LEU A 80 -11.49 17.66 -8.45
N SER A 81 -12.12 17.60 -7.28
CA SER A 81 -13.58 17.76 -7.13
C SER A 81 -14.04 19.16 -7.54
N LEU A 82 -13.28 20.20 -7.18
CA LEU A 82 -13.60 21.58 -7.56
C LEU A 82 -13.49 21.80 -9.08
N VAL A 83 -12.45 21.24 -9.71
CA VAL A 83 -12.29 21.33 -11.17
C VAL A 83 -13.40 20.56 -11.89
N ALA A 84 -13.77 19.38 -11.41
CA ALA A 84 -14.85 18.57 -11.98
C ALA A 84 -16.20 19.28 -11.94
N MET A 85 -16.44 20.12 -10.91
CA MET A 85 -17.72 20.85 -10.75
C MET A 85 -17.70 22.27 -11.34
N LYS A 86 -16.57 22.78 -11.81
CA LYS A 86 -16.38 24.19 -12.18
C LYS A 86 -17.34 24.70 -13.25
N ASN A 87 -17.67 23.87 -14.25
CA ASN A 87 -18.47 24.25 -15.40
C ASN A 87 -19.89 23.66 -15.36
N ILE A 88 -20.36 23.19 -14.22
CA ILE A 88 -21.64 22.53 -14.05
C ILE A 88 -22.67 23.56 -13.53
N SER A 89 -23.85 23.56 -14.12
CA SER A 89 -24.99 24.37 -13.68
C SER A 89 -25.39 23.99 -12.23
N LYS A 90 -25.88 24.98 -11.47
CA LYS A 90 -26.38 24.70 -10.10
C LYS A 90 -27.53 23.69 -10.09
N MET A 91 -28.32 23.61 -11.16
CA MET A 91 -29.42 22.65 -11.29
C MET A 91 -28.89 21.21 -11.50
N ASP A 92 -27.77 21.05 -12.23
CA ASP A 92 -27.19 19.75 -12.59
C ASP A 92 -26.13 19.28 -11.57
N THR A 93 -25.85 20.08 -10.54
CA THR A 93 -24.86 19.75 -9.50
C THR A 93 -25.15 18.43 -8.79
N PRO A 94 -26.39 18.04 -8.43
CA PRO A 94 -26.68 16.76 -7.79
C PRO A 94 -26.34 15.56 -8.70
N ASP A 95 -26.68 15.65 -9.99
CA ASP A 95 -26.44 14.59 -10.96
C ASP A 95 -24.93 14.42 -11.24
N ALA A 96 -24.22 15.53 -11.38
CA ALA A 96 -22.78 15.54 -11.55
C ALA A 96 -22.04 14.99 -10.31
N SER A 97 -22.53 15.30 -9.12
CA SER A 97 -22.00 14.75 -7.87
C SER A 97 -22.20 13.24 -7.80
N THR A 98 -23.39 12.77 -8.18
CA THR A 98 -23.70 11.33 -8.24
C THR A 98 -22.80 10.61 -9.23
N LEU A 99 -22.65 11.16 -10.46
CA LEU A 99 -21.77 10.60 -11.48
C LEU A 99 -20.31 10.54 -10.99
N THR A 100 -19.83 11.61 -10.36
CA THR A 100 -18.47 11.67 -9.81
C THR A 100 -18.26 10.60 -8.74
N ASN A 101 -19.23 10.33 -7.87
CA ASN A 101 -19.17 9.29 -6.86
C ASN A 101 -19.18 7.89 -7.50
N VAL A 102 -20.00 7.67 -8.52
CA VAL A 102 -20.02 6.39 -9.27
C VAL A 102 -18.67 6.15 -9.92
N MET A 103 -18.10 7.14 -10.61
CA MET A 103 -16.78 7.03 -11.24
C MET A 103 -15.67 6.79 -10.22
N ARG A 104 -15.73 7.43 -9.06
CA ARG A 104 -14.77 7.18 -7.96
C ARG A 104 -14.87 5.75 -7.45
N ASN A 105 -16.06 5.22 -7.23
CA ASN A 105 -16.25 3.85 -6.76
C ASN A 105 -15.81 2.83 -7.80
N LEU A 106 -16.12 3.05 -9.08
CA LEU A 106 -15.64 2.20 -10.18
C LEU A 106 -14.10 2.23 -10.26
N GLY A 107 -13.50 3.43 -10.25
CA GLY A 107 -12.04 3.58 -10.24
C GLY A 107 -11.39 2.88 -9.04
N GLY A 108 -12.01 2.99 -7.86
CA GLY A 108 -11.59 2.27 -6.65
C GLY A 108 -11.63 0.74 -6.82
N ALA A 109 -12.74 0.21 -7.35
CA ALA A 109 -12.88 -1.23 -7.58
C ALA A 109 -11.84 -1.76 -8.59
N PHE A 110 -11.64 -1.06 -9.72
CA PHE A 110 -10.60 -1.41 -10.69
C PHE A 110 -9.20 -1.36 -10.08
N SER A 111 -8.90 -0.33 -9.30
CA SER A 111 -7.59 -0.19 -8.65
C SER A 111 -7.32 -1.32 -7.67
N ILE A 112 -8.31 -1.72 -6.86
CA ILE A 112 -8.19 -2.85 -5.92
C ILE A 112 -7.95 -4.15 -6.70
N ALA A 113 -8.69 -4.40 -7.78
CA ALA A 113 -8.52 -5.61 -8.59
C ALA A 113 -7.12 -5.69 -9.22
N ILE A 114 -6.63 -4.58 -9.78
CA ILE A 114 -5.29 -4.51 -10.37
C ILE A 114 -4.22 -4.76 -9.31
N ILE A 115 -4.29 -4.06 -8.17
CA ILE A 115 -3.30 -4.21 -7.10
C ILE A 115 -3.31 -5.62 -6.53
N ALA A 116 -4.49 -6.22 -6.31
CA ALA A 116 -4.61 -7.59 -5.82
C ALA A 116 -3.99 -8.60 -6.79
N THR A 117 -4.25 -8.44 -8.09
CA THR A 117 -3.67 -9.29 -9.14
C THR A 117 -2.14 -9.15 -9.22
N LEU A 118 -1.63 -7.91 -9.16
CA LEU A 118 -0.18 -7.66 -9.14
C LEU A 118 0.47 -8.27 -7.91
N LEU A 119 -0.15 -8.12 -6.75
CA LEU A 119 0.36 -8.67 -5.49
C LEU A 119 0.40 -10.21 -5.53
N ASP A 120 -0.66 -10.86 -6.02
CA ASP A 120 -0.71 -12.32 -6.13
C ASP A 120 0.37 -12.83 -7.11
N ASN A 121 0.49 -12.21 -8.29
CA ASN A 121 1.50 -12.58 -9.28
C ASN A 121 2.92 -12.41 -8.73
N LYS A 122 3.22 -11.26 -8.08
CA LYS A 122 4.53 -11.01 -7.50
C LYS A 122 4.84 -11.94 -6.31
N THR A 123 3.85 -12.26 -5.50
CA THR A 123 4.01 -13.24 -4.41
C THR A 123 4.37 -14.62 -4.95
N ARG A 124 3.72 -15.06 -6.02
CA ARG A 124 4.03 -16.35 -6.68
C ARG A 124 5.44 -16.34 -7.29
N GLU A 125 5.82 -15.25 -7.96
CA GLU A 125 7.15 -15.07 -8.55
C GLU A 125 8.25 -15.18 -7.47
N HIS A 126 8.14 -14.39 -6.40
CA HIS A 126 9.10 -14.43 -5.29
C HIS A 126 9.13 -15.78 -4.58
N LEU A 127 7.96 -16.42 -4.38
CA LEU A 127 7.89 -17.74 -3.78
C LEU A 127 8.57 -18.80 -4.65
N ALA A 128 8.44 -18.70 -5.98
CA ALA A 128 9.15 -19.59 -6.91
C ALA A 128 10.67 -19.41 -6.81
N HIS A 129 11.14 -18.16 -6.80
CA HIS A 129 12.58 -17.86 -6.64
C HIS A 129 13.13 -18.34 -5.29
N ILE A 130 12.39 -18.16 -4.20
CA ILE A 130 12.79 -18.69 -2.88
C ILE A 130 12.90 -20.22 -2.92
N LYS A 131 11.93 -20.90 -3.57
CA LYS A 131 11.96 -22.36 -3.70
C LYS A 131 13.11 -22.85 -4.58
N GLU A 132 13.44 -22.14 -5.66
CA GLU A 132 14.57 -22.48 -6.53
C GLU A 132 15.93 -22.29 -5.85
N SER A 133 16.04 -21.33 -4.95
CA SER A 133 17.27 -21.09 -4.18
C SER A 133 17.52 -22.11 -3.07
N LEU A 134 16.49 -22.86 -2.65
CA LEU A 134 16.59 -23.87 -1.60
C LEU A 134 17.56 -25.04 -1.89
N PRO A 135 17.65 -25.61 -3.15
CA PRO A 135 18.58 -26.68 -3.43
C PRO A 135 20.05 -26.29 -3.29
N SER A 136 20.39 -25.04 -3.53
CA SER A 136 21.75 -24.50 -3.36
C SER A 136 22.09 -24.20 -1.89
N VAL A 137 21.08 -24.13 -1.00
CA VAL A 137 21.18 -23.91 0.46
C VAL A 137 20.88 -25.21 1.22
N SER A 138 21.04 -26.38 0.58
CA SER A 138 20.54 -27.68 1.05
C SER A 138 20.95 -28.07 2.49
N GLN A 139 22.11 -27.67 2.97
CA GLN A 139 22.53 -27.94 4.36
C GLN A 139 21.81 -27.03 5.37
N LEU A 140 21.68 -25.75 5.09
CA LEU A 140 20.98 -24.80 5.98
C LEU A 140 19.48 -25.08 6.05
N GLY A 141 18.83 -25.34 4.91
CA GLY A 141 17.41 -25.67 4.87
C GLY A 141 17.06 -26.95 5.65
N TRP A 142 17.90 -27.99 5.52
CA TRP A 142 17.75 -29.21 6.29
C TRP A 142 18.01 -29.00 7.79
N GLN A 143 18.96 -28.16 8.16
CA GLN A 143 19.24 -27.82 9.55
C GLN A 143 18.04 -27.08 10.18
N THR A 144 17.53 -26.04 9.51
CA THR A 144 16.35 -25.30 9.98
C THR A 144 15.12 -26.20 10.14
N LEU A 145 14.91 -27.13 9.19
CA LEU A 145 13.80 -28.08 9.26
C LEU A 145 13.94 -29.04 10.45
N LYS A 146 15.16 -29.55 10.71
CA LYS A 146 15.45 -30.41 11.87
C LYS A 146 15.30 -29.66 13.18
N ASP A 147 15.77 -28.42 13.26
CA ASP A 147 15.63 -27.59 14.46
C ASP A 147 14.17 -27.31 14.80
N GLN A 148 13.37 -26.99 13.76
CA GLN A 148 11.92 -26.82 13.92
C GLN A 148 11.23 -28.15 14.30
N GLN A 149 11.61 -29.27 13.70
CA GLN A 149 11.09 -30.58 14.07
C GLN A 149 11.42 -30.92 15.55
N ALA A 150 12.65 -30.65 15.98
CA ALA A 150 13.06 -30.87 17.38
C ALA A 150 12.23 -30.01 18.34
N PHE A 151 11.95 -28.76 17.99
CA PHE A 151 11.05 -27.86 18.75
C PHE A 151 9.65 -28.46 18.91
N PHE A 152 9.05 -28.97 17.81
CA PHE A 152 7.71 -29.55 17.87
C PHE A 152 7.67 -30.87 18.63
N ILE A 153 8.74 -31.70 18.58
CA ILE A 153 8.86 -32.90 19.40
C ILE A 153 8.94 -32.53 20.89
N GLN A 154 9.74 -31.53 21.26
CA GLN A 154 9.80 -31.03 22.64
C GLN A 154 8.46 -30.47 23.13
N SER A 155 7.63 -29.97 22.22
CA SER A 155 6.28 -29.45 22.48
C SER A 155 5.22 -30.57 22.60
N GLY A 156 5.63 -31.84 22.49
CA GLY A 156 4.76 -33.01 22.70
C GLY A 156 4.19 -33.66 21.45
N SER A 157 4.62 -33.26 20.27
CA SER A 157 4.19 -33.90 18.99
C SER A 157 5.02 -35.17 18.75
N ASP A 158 4.41 -36.21 18.15
CA ASP A 158 5.15 -37.36 17.65
C ASP A 158 6.03 -36.98 16.45
N ALA A 159 7.07 -37.78 16.16
CA ALA A 159 8.08 -37.45 15.16
C ALA A 159 7.53 -37.23 13.76
N ALA A 160 6.44 -37.93 13.36
CA ALA A 160 5.81 -37.75 12.04
C ALA A 160 5.03 -36.45 11.95
N THR A 161 4.21 -36.16 12.97
CA THR A 161 3.44 -34.92 13.09
C THR A 161 4.35 -33.71 13.24
N ALA A 162 5.44 -33.82 14.03
CA ALA A 162 6.44 -32.76 14.18
C ALA A 162 7.12 -32.40 12.84
N MET A 163 7.39 -33.40 11.99
CA MET A 163 7.95 -33.15 10.66
C MET A 163 6.95 -32.41 9.74
N GLN A 164 5.68 -32.78 9.76
CA GLN A 164 4.65 -32.08 9.01
C GLN A 164 4.48 -30.62 9.49
N GLN A 165 4.48 -30.41 10.81
CA GLN A 165 4.40 -29.07 11.40
C GLN A 165 5.62 -28.21 11.04
N ALA A 166 6.81 -28.77 11.06
CA ALA A 166 8.04 -28.09 10.66
C ALA A 166 8.01 -27.69 9.17
N GLN A 167 7.55 -28.57 8.30
CA GLN A 167 7.37 -28.25 6.87
C GLN A 167 6.32 -27.17 6.66
N ALA A 168 5.18 -27.24 7.33
CA ALA A 168 4.13 -26.22 7.25
C ALA A 168 4.62 -24.86 7.76
N SER A 169 5.36 -24.84 8.86
CA SER A 169 5.98 -23.63 9.42
C SER A 169 6.97 -23.00 8.46
N LEU A 170 7.85 -23.82 7.84
CA LEU A 170 8.82 -23.35 6.87
C LEU A 170 8.13 -22.77 5.62
N LEU A 171 7.13 -23.45 5.09
CA LEU A 171 6.33 -22.94 3.97
C LEU A 171 5.61 -21.64 4.32
N GLY A 172 5.10 -21.54 5.54
CA GLY A 172 4.45 -20.30 6.04
C GLY A 172 5.40 -19.11 6.10
N THR A 173 6.63 -19.32 6.58
CA THR A 173 7.67 -18.26 6.58
C THR A 173 8.04 -17.84 5.17
N MET A 174 8.27 -18.79 4.27
CA MET A 174 8.57 -18.49 2.85
C MET A 174 7.45 -17.71 2.16
N GLN A 175 6.19 -18.08 2.41
CA GLN A 175 5.05 -17.36 1.87
C GLN A 175 4.96 -15.93 2.42
N ARG A 176 5.23 -15.76 3.70
CA ARG A 176 5.26 -14.45 4.34
C ARG A 176 6.36 -13.57 3.75
N ASP A 177 7.56 -14.11 3.58
CA ASP A 177 8.70 -13.40 3.01
C ASP A 177 8.44 -13.01 1.55
N ALA A 178 7.93 -13.93 0.75
CA ALA A 178 7.51 -13.68 -0.63
C ALA A 178 6.43 -12.58 -0.71
N ALA A 179 5.47 -12.57 0.22
CA ALA A 179 4.44 -11.54 0.27
C ALA A 179 5.04 -10.17 0.61
N ILE A 180 5.99 -10.08 1.57
CA ILE A 180 6.65 -8.83 1.91
C ILE A 180 7.42 -8.27 0.70
N MET A 181 8.17 -9.11 -0.01
CA MET A 181 8.86 -8.72 -1.24
C MET A 181 7.88 -8.23 -2.31
N ALA A 182 6.76 -8.92 -2.48
CA ALA A 182 5.71 -8.52 -3.41
C ALA A 182 5.08 -7.16 -3.03
N TYR A 183 4.85 -6.90 -1.75
CA TYR A 183 4.39 -5.58 -1.29
C TYR A 183 5.40 -4.47 -1.63
N ASN A 184 6.69 -4.72 -1.42
CA ASN A 184 7.74 -3.76 -1.77
C ASN A 184 7.74 -3.43 -3.26
N ASP A 185 7.63 -4.44 -4.13
CA ASP A 185 7.54 -4.26 -5.59
C ASP A 185 6.29 -3.47 -5.98
N VAL A 186 5.13 -3.79 -5.43
CA VAL A 186 3.87 -3.09 -5.71
C VAL A 186 3.94 -1.64 -5.25
N PHE A 187 4.50 -1.34 -4.08
CA PHE A 187 4.70 0.04 -3.62
C PHE A 187 5.66 0.80 -4.53
N LEU A 188 6.72 0.17 -5.04
CA LEU A 188 7.64 0.78 -5.98
C LEU A 188 6.94 1.12 -7.31
N MET A 189 6.13 0.19 -7.84
CA MET A 189 5.32 0.42 -9.04
C MET A 189 4.32 1.57 -8.83
N MET A 190 3.64 1.61 -7.69
CA MET A 190 2.73 2.72 -7.33
C MET A 190 3.48 4.04 -7.24
N THR A 191 4.67 4.07 -6.66
CA THR A 191 5.52 5.26 -6.58
C THR A 191 5.86 5.78 -7.97
N ALA A 192 6.29 4.90 -8.87
CA ALA A 192 6.63 5.26 -10.25
C ALA A 192 5.41 5.82 -11.01
N PHE A 193 4.23 5.17 -10.85
CA PHE A 193 2.98 5.62 -11.46
C PHE A 193 2.56 7.01 -10.94
N LEU A 194 2.63 7.24 -9.63
CA LEU A 194 2.27 8.53 -9.01
C LEU A 194 3.26 9.64 -9.40
N ALA A 195 4.55 9.33 -9.50
CA ALA A 195 5.57 10.26 -9.98
C ALA A 195 5.31 10.66 -11.45
N LEU A 196 5.00 9.68 -12.30
CA LEU A 196 4.64 9.94 -13.70
C LEU A 196 3.38 10.81 -13.78
N ALA A 197 2.34 10.50 -13.02
CA ALA A 197 1.11 11.29 -12.96
C ALA A 197 1.37 12.73 -12.49
N ALA A 198 2.23 12.94 -11.49
CA ALA A 198 2.63 14.26 -11.02
C ALA A 198 3.31 15.08 -12.13
N VAL A 199 4.24 14.47 -12.89
CA VAL A 199 4.94 15.11 -14.00
C VAL A 199 3.97 15.44 -15.14
N LEU A 200 3.08 14.53 -15.50
CA LEU A 200 2.08 14.77 -16.55
C LEU A 200 1.15 15.94 -16.20
N ILE A 201 0.65 16.01 -14.96
CA ILE A 201 -0.22 17.09 -14.49
C ILE A 201 0.53 18.42 -14.50
N LEU A 202 1.79 18.43 -14.09
CA LEU A 202 2.60 19.64 -14.10
C LEU A 202 2.78 20.22 -15.52
N ASN A 203 2.94 19.34 -16.52
CA ASN A 203 3.10 19.70 -17.91
C ASN A 203 1.80 20.05 -18.66
N MET A 204 0.64 19.80 -18.06
CA MET A 204 -0.63 20.22 -18.67
C MET A 204 -0.71 21.75 -18.75
N ARG A 205 -0.92 22.25 -19.97
CA ARG A 205 -1.24 23.67 -20.20
C ARG A 205 -2.62 23.95 -19.61
N ASP A 206 -2.76 25.13 -18.98
CA ASP A 206 -4.02 25.63 -18.41
C ASP A 206 -5.12 25.79 -19.45
#